data_39baae8021b104d3283da537350da87c
#
_entry.id   39baae8021b104d3283da537350da87c
#
_cell.length_a   1.000
_cell.length_b   1.000
_cell.length_c   1.000
_cell.angle_alpha   90.00
_cell.angle_beta   90.00
_cell.angle_gamma   90.00
#
_symmetry.space_group_name_H-M   'P 1'
#
loop_
_entity.id
_entity.type
_entity.pdbx_description
1 polymer ?
#
loop_
_entity_poly.entity_id
_entity_poly.type
_entity_poly.pdbx_seq_one_letter_code
_entity_poly.pdbx_strand_id
1 'polypeptide(L)'
;MRSSLYRLGIVLLSVAAPIETGCAQTLLHLPPADRVRLAEGRQLATRVCDRIWPGWGQTKFQVLLVGDSAEFLVAPERHPRGFTPLGHDAVLGAEVWTRPRQFSPDLLATFPAVGGVPTVVIGSAERTGKSSTAWVLTLLHEHFHQWQFSQPDYNGGVSRLGLARGDTTGQWMLDYPFPYDSAPVQEAMRSLAAALVQALEAQSETRGRALQAVSESRDRLRKLLTADDHRYFEFQLWQEGGARFIQYAVARAAAATGEPSADFRRLPDYEPYGQAAEDAIRGLRSELEKLDLARQRRVAFYPIGAALALLLDETREDWKQEYTRRPFRLPDLASAGR
;
A
#
# COMPACT_ATOMS: atom_id res chain seq x y z
N MET A 1 2.69 -98.21 2.53
CA MET A 1 2.26 -97.76 1.20
C MET A 1 2.13 -96.19 1.21
N ARG A 2 2.71 -95.53 0.23
CA ARG A 2 2.79 -94.13 -0.09
C ARG A 2 3.84 -93.36 0.69
N SER A 3 5.01 -93.27 0.08
CA SER A 3 6.12 -92.35 0.25
C SER A 3 5.69 -90.84 0.05
N SER A 4 6.08 -89.94 0.91
CA SER A 4 5.98 -88.53 0.70
C SER A 4 7.38 -87.91 0.76
N LEU A 5 7.81 -87.42 -0.40
CA LEU A 5 9.09 -86.77 -0.62
C LEU A 5 8.99 -85.31 -0.10
N TYR A 6 9.86 -84.93 0.85
CA TYR A 6 10.08 -83.58 1.27
C TYR A 6 10.99 -82.89 0.21
N ARG A 7 10.44 -81.89 -0.45
CA ARG A 7 11.23 -80.91 -1.25
C ARG A 7 11.69 -79.80 -0.38
N LEU A 8 12.99 -79.60 -0.23
CA LEU A 8 13.62 -78.49 0.40
C LEU A 8 13.53 -77.33 -0.57
N GLY A 9 12.76 -76.31 -0.22
CA GLY A 9 12.69 -75.05 -0.97
C GLY A 9 13.70 -74.05 -0.37
N ILE A 10 14.68 -73.65 -1.14
CA ILE A 10 15.61 -72.57 -0.83
C ILE A 10 14.86 -71.24 -1.03
N VAL A 11 14.64 -70.51 0.06
CA VAL A 11 14.12 -69.11 0.03
C VAL A 11 15.30 -68.18 -0.15
N LEU A 12 15.43 -67.62 -1.31
CA LEU A 12 16.32 -66.48 -1.60
C LEU A 12 15.69 -65.20 -1.05
N LEU A 13 16.20 -64.72 0.06
CA LEU A 13 15.91 -63.40 0.57
C LEU A 13 16.63 -62.38 -0.32
N SER A 14 15.90 -61.72 -1.21
CA SER A 14 16.37 -60.52 -1.89
C SER A 14 16.27 -59.33 -0.91
N VAL A 15 17.41 -58.87 -0.46
CA VAL A 15 17.52 -57.59 0.31
C VAL A 15 17.32 -56.47 -0.71
N ALA A 16 16.13 -55.88 -0.73
CA ALA A 16 15.88 -54.63 -1.43
C ALA A 16 16.55 -53.51 -0.65
N ALA A 17 17.58 -52.89 -1.25
CA ALA A 17 18.15 -51.63 -0.72
C ALA A 17 17.06 -50.54 -0.74
N PRO A 18 16.97 -49.69 0.31
CA PRO A 18 16.06 -48.56 0.29
C PRO A 18 16.53 -47.62 -0.82
N ILE A 19 15.67 -47.37 -1.80
CA ILE A 19 15.82 -46.28 -2.74
C ILE A 19 15.51 -45.01 -1.90
N GLU A 20 16.55 -44.33 -1.46
CA GLU A 20 16.42 -42.97 -0.95
C GLU A 20 15.95 -42.10 -2.13
N THR A 21 14.65 -41.92 -2.27
CA THR A 21 14.07 -40.85 -3.04
C THR A 21 14.43 -39.55 -2.33
N GLY A 22 15.62 -39.05 -2.66
CA GLY A 22 16.02 -37.71 -2.36
C GLY A 22 15.02 -36.77 -3.00
N CYS A 23 13.98 -36.38 -2.25
CA CYS A 23 13.15 -35.26 -2.60
C CYS A 23 14.08 -34.06 -2.62
N ALA A 24 14.59 -33.69 -3.81
CA ALA A 24 15.29 -32.43 -3.99
C ALA A 24 14.28 -31.36 -3.53
N GLN A 25 14.41 -30.89 -2.31
CA GLN A 25 13.74 -29.69 -1.85
C GLN A 25 14.18 -28.60 -2.82
N THR A 26 13.32 -28.26 -3.77
CA THR A 26 13.52 -27.07 -4.60
C THR A 26 13.63 -25.92 -3.62
N LEU A 27 14.85 -25.44 -3.41
CA LEU A 27 15.10 -24.28 -2.52
C LEU A 27 14.24 -23.15 -3.05
N LEU A 28 13.21 -22.78 -2.29
CA LEU A 28 12.36 -21.65 -2.62
C LEU A 28 13.24 -20.40 -2.58
N HIS A 29 13.39 -19.75 -3.70
CA HIS A 29 14.13 -18.51 -3.84
C HIS A 29 13.17 -17.36 -4.12
N LEU A 30 13.48 -16.20 -3.57
CA LEU A 30 12.81 -14.95 -3.95
C LEU A 30 13.01 -14.73 -5.46
N PRO A 31 11.93 -14.52 -6.26
CA PRO A 31 12.06 -14.32 -7.70
C PRO A 31 13.01 -13.16 -8.01
N PRO A 32 13.93 -13.31 -9.00
CA PRO A 32 14.98 -12.32 -9.26
C PRO A 32 14.44 -10.91 -9.54
N ALA A 33 13.38 -10.77 -10.35
CA ALA A 33 12.78 -9.48 -10.64
C ALA A 33 12.17 -8.81 -9.39
N ASP A 34 11.46 -9.59 -8.56
CA ASP A 34 10.88 -9.08 -7.32
C ASP A 34 11.96 -8.70 -6.30
N ARG A 35 13.07 -9.46 -6.26
CA ARG A 35 14.24 -9.11 -5.45
C ARG A 35 14.80 -7.74 -5.84
N VAL A 36 14.91 -7.46 -7.15
CA VAL A 36 15.39 -6.17 -7.68
C VAL A 36 14.40 -5.05 -7.33
N ARG A 37 13.09 -5.27 -7.50
CA ARG A 37 12.04 -4.31 -7.14
C ARG A 37 12.02 -3.99 -5.64
N LEU A 38 12.14 -5.01 -4.79
CA LEU A 38 12.21 -4.84 -3.33
C LEU A 38 13.48 -4.07 -2.93
N ALA A 39 14.63 -4.37 -3.55
CA ALA A 39 15.87 -3.66 -3.30
C ALA A 39 15.75 -2.18 -3.68
N GLU A 40 15.19 -1.87 -4.86
CA GLU A 40 14.94 -0.49 -5.27
C GLU A 40 14.01 0.23 -4.29
N GLY A 41 12.89 -0.39 -3.90
CA GLY A 41 11.95 0.19 -2.93
C GLY A 41 12.60 0.52 -1.59
N ARG A 42 13.44 -0.37 -1.06
CA ARG A 42 14.19 -0.15 0.20
C ARG A 42 15.23 0.96 0.08
N GLN A 43 16.00 0.97 -1.01
CA GLN A 43 16.99 2.02 -1.28
C GLN A 43 16.30 3.38 -1.48
N LEU A 44 15.20 3.40 -2.21
CA LEU A 44 14.43 4.61 -2.42
C LEU A 44 13.84 5.13 -1.10
N ALA A 45 13.28 4.25 -0.26
CA ALA A 45 12.81 4.63 1.07
C ALA A 45 13.90 5.34 1.88
N THR A 46 15.11 4.79 1.91
CA THR A 46 16.25 5.41 2.61
C THR A 46 16.60 6.79 2.05
N ARG A 47 16.47 6.98 0.73
CA ARG A 47 16.84 8.25 0.06
C ARG A 47 15.80 9.37 0.27
N VAL A 48 14.50 9.03 0.28
CA VAL A 48 13.47 10.06 0.13
C VAL A 48 12.44 10.15 1.27
N CYS A 49 12.21 9.09 2.07
CA CYS A 49 11.10 9.07 3.02
C CYS A 49 11.15 10.24 4.01
N ASP A 50 12.26 10.47 4.70
CA ASP A 50 12.39 11.57 5.68
C ASP A 50 12.39 12.96 5.02
N ARG A 51 12.74 13.05 3.74
CA ARG A 51 12.66 14.31 2.98
C ARG A 51 11.21 14.66 2.61
N ILE A 52 10.40 13.65 2.35
CA ILE A 52 8.99 13.81 2.00
C ILE A 52 8.14 13.99 3.26
N TRP A 53 8.40 13.17 4.28
CA TRP A 53 7.60 13.17 5.50
C TRP A 53 8.46 12.96 6.74
N PRO A 54 8.48 13.93 7.67
CA PRO A 54 9.31 13.83 8.88
C PRO A 54 9.02 12.56 9.70
N GLY A 55 10.08 11.81 10.02
CA GLY A 55 10.02 10.57 10.80
C GLY A 55 9.59 9.32 10.04
N TRP A 56 9.22 9.43 8.77
CA TRP A 56 8.83 8.25 7.98
C TRP A 56 10.00 7.29 7.73
N GLY A 57 11.20 7.79 7.47
CA GLY A 57 12.40 6.98 7.28
C GLY A 57 12.84 6.16 8.50
N GLN A 58 12.30 6.46 9.70
CA GLN A 58 12.53 5.69 10.92
C GLN A 58 11.57 4.51 11.06
N THR A 59 10.54 4.44 10.22
CA THR A 59 9.52 3.38 10.28
C THR A 59 10.12 2.06 9.80
N LYS A 60 9.86 0.98 10.55
CA LYS A 60 10.27 -0.36 10.17
C LYS A 60 9.61 -0.78 8.86
N PHE A 61 10.41 -1.30 7.94
CA PHE A 61 9.96 -1.67 6.60
C PHE A 61 9.89 -3.20 6.46
N GLN A 62 8.95 -3.83 7.16
CA GLN A 62 8.64 -5.25 7.05
C GLN A 62 7.71 -5.48 5.85
N VAL A 63 8.10 -6.36 4.94
CA VAL A 63 7.35 -6.67 3.71
C VAL A 63 7.12 -8.16 3.59
N LEU A 64 5.91 -8.57 3.29
CA LEU A 64 5.53 -9.93 2.89
C LEU A 64 5.17 -9.92 1.41
N LEU A 65 6.11 -10.35 0.57
CA LEU A 65 5.83 -10.57 -0.84
C LEU A 65 5.05 -11.88 -1.01
N VAL A 66 3.91 -11.81 -1.68
CA VAL A 66 3.05 -12.96 -1.96
C VAL A 66 3.31 -13.47 -3.37
N GLY A 67 4.01 -14.59 -3.47
CA GLY A 67 4.23 -15.30 -4.73
C GLY A 67 3.13 -16.33 -5.06
N ASP A 68 3.31 -17.08 -6.14
CA ASP A 68 2.30 -18.04 -6.59
C ASP A 68 2.10 -19.23 -5.63
N SER A 69 3.17 -19.75 -5.06
CA SER A 69 3.14 -20.91 -4.15
C SER A 69 3.67 -20.61 -2.76
N ALA A 70 4.46 -19.57 -2.60
CA ALA A 70 5.11 -19.21 -1.34
C ALA A 70 5.04 -17.70 -1.06
N GLU A 71 5.21 -17.36 0.19
CA GLU A 71 5.35 -15.99 0.67
C GLU A 71 6.77 -15.78 1.18
N PHE A 72 7.30 -14.57 0.95
CA PHE A 72 8.65 -14.17 1.34
C PHE A 72 8.57 -12.96 2.27
N LEU A 73 8.93 -13.16 3.52
CA LEU A 73 8.97 -12.11 4.53
C LEU A 73 10.37 -11.49 4.55
N VAL A 74 10.44 -10.21 4.29
CA VAL A 74 11.68 -9.42 4.24
C VAL A 74 11.75 -8.49 5.44
N ALA A 75 12.90 -8.45 6.10
CA ALA A 75 13.21 -7.59 7.24
C ALA A 75 12.20 -7.72 8.38
N PRO A 76 11.94 -8.92 8.92
CA PRO A 76 11.03 -9.10 10.04
C PRO A 76 11.51 -8.34 11.28
N GLU A 77 10.61 -7.64 11.96
CA GLU A 77 10.92 -6.97 13.25
C GLU A 77 11.13 -7.96 14.40
N ARG A 78 10.53 -9.13 14.29
CA ARG A 78 10.56 -10.18 15.30
C ARG A 78 10.72 -11.53 14.62
N HIS A 79 11.20 -12.52 15.37
CA HIS A 79 11.28 -13.90 14.87
C HIS A 79 9.90 -14.38 14.38
N PRO A 80 9.73 -14.66 13.08
CA PRO A 80 8.43 -14.95 12.49
C PRO A 80 8.05 -16.42 12.70
N ARG A 81 7.06 -16.69 13.55
CA ARG A 81 6.54 -18.05 13.75
C ARG A 81 5.91 -18.57 12.45
N GLY A 82 6.18 -19.84 12.15
CA GLY A 82 5.62 -20.52 10.97
C GLY A 82 6.34 -20.17 9.64
N PHE A 83 7.49 -19.54 9.73
CA PHE A 83 8.37 -19.30 8.58
C PHE A 83 9.67 -20.08 8.71
N THR A 84 10.27 -20.43 7.57
CA THR A 84 11.60 -21.02 7.46
C THR A 84 12.60 -19.94 7.01
N PRO A 85 13.77 -19.79 7.67
CA PRO A 85 14.75 -18.81 7.25
C PRO A 85 15.38 -19.19 5.90
N LEU A 86 15.56 -18.20 5.03
CA LEU A 86 16.39 -18.29 3.81
C LEU A 86 17.77 -17.63 4.04
N GLY A 87 17.90 -16.86 5.13
CA GLY A 87 19.14 -16.18 5.51
C GLY A 87 19.19 -14.72 5.07
N HIS A 88 20.37 -14.13 5.22
CA HIS A 88 20.60 -12.74 4.86
C HIS A 88 20.76 -12.57 3.34
N ASP A 89 19.94 -11.73 2.74
CA ASP A 89 20.05 -11.33 1.35
C ASP A 89 20.85 -10.03 1.23
N ALA A 90 22.06 -10.13 0.65
CA ALA A 90 22.99 -8.98 0.55
C ALA A 90 22.46 -7.85 -0.36
N VAL A 91 21.61 -8.15 -1.35
CA VAL A 91 21.02 -7.14 -2.24
C VAL A 91 19.91 -6.36 -1.52
N LEU A 92 19.10 -7.06 -0.74
CA LEU A 92 18.08 -6.45 0.10
C LEU A 92 18.64 -5.81 1.37
N GLY A 93 19.84 -6.20 1.79
CA GLY A 93 20.41 -5.80 3.07
C GLY A 93 19.56 -6.24 4.26
N ALA A 94 18.93 -7.44 4.17
CA ALA A 94 17.93 -7.89 5.14
C ALA A 94 17.83 -9.41 5.20
N GLU A 95 17.35 -9.91 6.35
CA GLU A 95 16.94 -11.31 6.50
C GLU A 95 15.68 -11.60 5.69
N VAL A 96 15.66 -12.77 5.04
CA VAL A 96 14.51 -13.26 4.27
C VAL A 96 14.04 -14.59 4.85
N TRP A 97 12.73 -14.72 4.98
CA TRP A 97 12.06 -15.91 5.48
C TRP A 97 10.96 -16.33 4.53
N THR A 98 10.58 -17.59 4.49
CA THR A 98 9.54 -18.10 3.59
C THR A 98 8.56 -19.01 4.31
N ARG A 99 7.34 -19.08 3.76
CA ARG A 99 6.32 -20.08 4.10
C ARG A 99 5.45 -20.40 2.89
N PRO A 100 4.68 -21.49 2.89
CA PRO A 100 3.63 -21.71 1.89
C PRO A 100 2.65 -20.54 1.84
N ARG A 101 2.17 -20.20 0.65
CA ARG A 101 1.26 -19.08 0.42
C ARG A 101 -0.03 -19.21 1.24
N GLN A 102 -0.42 -18.11 1.89
CA GLN A 102 -1.66 -17.99 2.67
C GLN A 102 -2.55 -16.84 2.17
N PHE A 103 -1.94 -15.77 1.63
CA PHE A 103 -2.67 -14.62 1.10
C PHE A 103 -2.89 -14.70 -0.41
N SER A 104 -3.83 -13.90 -0.93
CA SER A 104 -4.05 -13.76 -2.37
C SER A 104 -2.83 -13.14 -3.06
N PRO A 105 -2.38 -13.65 -4.23
CA PRO A 105 -1.19 -13.15 -4.91
C PRO A 105 -1.39 -11.79 -5.59
N ASP A 106 -2.60 -11.25 -5.61
CA ASP A 106 -2.95 -9.91 -6.11
C ASP A 106 -3.17 -8.88 -4.98
N LEU A 107 -2.95 -9.28 -3.72
CA LEU A 107 -3.17 -8.41 -2.57
C LEU A 107 -2.20 -7.22 -2.57
N LEU A 108 -2.72 -6.06 -2.19
CA LEU A 108 -2.01 -4.81 -1.93
C LEU A 108 -2.63 -4.21 -0.66
N ALA A 109 -1.98 -4.39 0.48
CA ALA A 109 -2.51 -3.91 1.75
C ALA A 109 -1.44 -3.87 2.84
N THR A 110 -1.62 -3.01 3.83
CA THR A 110 -0.83 -2.98 5.05
C THR A 110 -1.71 -3.23 6.27
N PHE A 111 -1.39 -4.27 7.02
CA PHE A 111 -2.11 -4.64 8.25
C PHE A 111 -1.21 -5.51 9.15
N PRO A 112 -1.60 -5.82 10.41
CA PRO A 112 -0.79 -6.65 11.32
C PRO A 112 -0.75 -8.15 10.91
N ALA A 113 -0.23 -8.43 9.70
CA ALA A 113 -0.28 -9.76 9.07
C ALA A 113 0.68 -10.80 9.69
N VAL A 114 1.82 -10.35 10.23
CA VAL A 114 2.84 -11.25 10.78
C VAL A 114 3.22 -10.81 12.18
N GLY A 115 2.94 -11.67 13.17
CA GLY A 115 3.32 -11.42 14.57
C GLY A 115 2.69 -10.18 15.21
N GLY A 116 1.57 -9.70 14.68
CA GLY A 116 0.91 -8.46 15.14
C GLY A 116 1.63 -7.18 14.72
N VAL A 117 2.61 -7.27 13.81
CA VAL A 117 3.37 -6.14 13.29
C VAL A 117 2.71 -5.65 11.99
N PRO A 118 2.46 -4.33 11.81
CA PRO A 118 2.03 -3.77 10.55
C PRO A 118 3.00 -4.17 9.43
N THR A 119 2.52 -4.97 8.50
CA THR A 119 3.30 -5.60 7.44
C THR A 119 2.73 -5.19 6.10
N VAL A 120 3.56 -4.71 5.19
CA VAL A 120 3.16 -4.57 3.78
C VAL A 120 2.97 -5.97 3.19
N VAL A 121 1.76 -6.33 2.81
CA VAL A 121 1.44 -7.58 2.13
C VAL A 121 1.15 -7.26 0.67
N ILE A 122 2.04 -7.68 -0.22
CA ILE A 122 2.03 -7.25 -1.62
C ILE A 122 2.31 -8.41 -2.56
N GLY A 123 1.48 -8.57 -3.59
CA GLY A 123 1.73 -9.49 -4.70
C GLY A 123 2.85 -9.00 -5.62
N SER A 124 3.34 -9.87 -6.52
CA SER A 124 4.33 -9.46 -7.53
C SER A 124 3.78 -8.39 -8.48
N ALA A 125 4.65 -7.69 -9.18
CA ALA A 125 4.24 -6.68 -10.16
C ALA A 125 3.30 -7.26 -11.22
N GLU A 126 3.61 -8.45 -11.71
CA GLU A 126 2.83 -9.19 -12.71
C GLU A 126 1.43 -9.55 -12.18
N ARG A 127 1.33 -10.02 -10.95
CA ARG A 127 0.05 -10.39 -10.32
C ARG A 127 -0.83 -9.18 -10.02
N THR A 128 -0.22 -8.07 -9.67
CA THR A 128 -0.94 -6.82 -9.36
C THR A 128 -1.17 -5.94 -10.60
N GLY A 129 -0.72 -6.38 -11.79
CA GLY A 129 -0.90 -5.67 -13.06
C GLY A 129 -0.18 -4.32 -13.12
N LYS A 130 0.96 -4.19 -12.42
CA LYS A 130 1.72 -2.95 -12.34
C LYS A 130 3.05 -3.08 -13.09
N SER A 131 3.52 -1.98 -13.70
CA SER A 131 4.92 -1.88 -14.10
C SER A 131 5.83 -1.92 -12.87
N SER A 132 7.10 -2.24 -13.05
CA SER A 132 8.08 -2.29 -11.96
C SER A 132 8.15 -0.96 -11.19
N THR A 133 8.13 0.16 -11.88
CA THR A 133 8.14 1.50 -11.26
C THR A 133 6.84 1.77 -10.49
N ALA A 134 5.67 1.51 -11.09
CA ALA A 134 4.39 1.66 -10.41
C ALA A 134 4.27 0.74 -9.19
N TRP A 135 4.84 -0.47 -9.25
CA TRP A 135 4.88 -1.40 -8.13
C TRP A 135 5.73 -0.87 -6.96
N VAL A 136 6.92 -0.33 -7.24
CA VAL A 136 7.79 0.30 -6.22
C VAL A 136 7.10 1.50 -5.58
N LEU A 137 6.40 2.33 -6.36
CA LEU A 137 5.63 3.45 -5.83
C LEU A 137 4.46 2.97 -4.95
N THR A 138 3.81 1.86 -5.33
CA THR A 138 2.76 1.24 -4.51
C THR A 138 3.35 0.63 -3.23
N LEU A 139 4.51 -0.02 -3.30
CA LEU A 139 5.21 -0.52 -2.12
C LEU A 139 5.48 0.60 -1.10
N LEU A 140 5.84 1.80 -1.56
CA LEU A 140 6.06 2.95 -0.66
C LEU A 140 4.75 3.61 -0.19
N HIS A 141 3.67 3.55 -0.95
CA HIS A 141 2.31 3.85 -0.46
C HIS A 141 1.96 2.95 0.74
N GLU A 142 2.16 1.65 0.60
CA GLU A 142 1.91 0.69 1.68
C GLU A 142 2.86 0.89 2.86
N HIS A 143 4.11 1.26 2.60
CA HIS A 143 5.05 1.62 3.67
C HIS A 143 4.64 2.90 4.42
N PHE A 144 3.97 3.84 3.76
CA PHE A 144 3.40 5.00 4.45
C PHE A 144 2.26 4.60 5.39
N HIS A 145 1.46 3.59 5.05
CA HIS A 145 0.51 3.01 6.01
C HIS A 145 1.21 2.44 7.25
N GLN A 146 2.39 1.80 7.12
CA GLN A 146 3.16 1.39 8.31
C GLN A 146 3.53 2.60 9.18
N TRP A 147 3.90 3.73 8.58
CA TRP A 147 4.13 4.97 9.32
C TRP A 147 2.85 5.49 9.99
N GLN A 148 1.71 5.47 9.33
CA GLN A 148 0.42 5.85 9.93
C GLN A 148 0.09 4.95 11.13
N PHE A 149 0.25 3.63 11.01
CA PHE A 149 0.06 2.67 12.11
C PHE A 149 1.05 2.88 13.28
N SER A 150 2.24 3.40 13.01
CA SER A 150 3.26 3.66 14.04
C SER A 150 3.00 4.92 14.86
N GLN A 151 2.03 5.75 14.44
CA GLN A 151 1.73 6.98 15.17
C GLN A 151 1.22 6.67 16.58
N PRO A 152 1.64 7.48 17.58
CA PRO A 152 1.19 7.29 18.95
C PRO A 152 -0.34 7.20 19.04
N ASP A 153 -0.82 6.16 19.72
CA ASP A 153 -2.25 5.93 19.95
C ASP A 153 -3.12 5.78 18.69
N TYR A 154 -2.54 5.35 17.55
CA TYR A 154 -3.31 5.13 16.31
C TYR A 154 -4.54 4.24 16.56
N ASN A 155 -4.35 3.06 17.16
CA ASN A 155 -5.44 2.11 17.42
C ASN A 155 -6.50 2.67 18.39
N GLY A 156 -6.08 3.36 19.45
CA GLY A 156 -6.98 4.03 20.37
C GLY A 156 -7.75 5.16 19.68
N GLY A 157 -7.08 5.93 18.84
CA GLY A 157 -7.68 6.99 18.03
C GLY A 157 -8.72 6.46 17.05
N VAL A 158 -8.40 5.40 16.31
CA VAL A 158 -9.33 4.71 15.42
C VAL A 158 -10.55 4.19 16.18
N SER A 159 -10.36 3.59 17.35
CA SER A 159 -11.47 3.13 18.21
C SER A 159 -12.38 4.29 18.64
N ARG A 160 -11.82 5.45 18.96
CA ARG A 160 -12.59 6.66 19.35
C ARG A 160 -13.40 7.28 18.20
N LEU A 161 -13.14 6.93 16.95
CA LEU A 161 -14.02 7.31 15.84
C LEU A 161 -15.44 6.76 16.02
N GLY A 162 -15.61 5.64 16.74
CA GLY A 162 -16.91 5.02 17.03
C GLY A 162 -17.58 4.40 15.80
N LEU A 163 -16.81 4.13 14.73
CA LEU A 163 -17.35 3.68 13.44
C LEU A 163 -17.37 2.16 13.27
N ALA A 164 -16.67 1.43 14.14
CA ALA A 164 -16.51 -0.03 14.02
C ALA A 164 -17.80 -0.82 14.28
N ARG A 165 -18.79 -0.27 15.01
CA ARG A 165 -20.09 -0.89 15.29
C ARG A 165 -19.99 -2.35 15.79
N GLY A 166 -18.92 -2.64 16.55
CA GLY A 166 -18.64 -3.99 17.09
C GLY A 166 -17.71 -4.84 16.24
N ASP A 167 -17.30 -4.41 15.07
CA ASP A 167 -16.23 -5.07 14.32
C ASP A 167 -14.87 -4.87 15.01
N THR A 168 -14.19 -5.98 15.28
CA THR A 168 -12.84 -6.03 15.89
C THR A 168 -11.76 -6.38 14.89
N THR A 169 -12.12 -6.62 13.62
CA THR A 169 -11.20 -7.07 12.56
C THR A 169 -10.64 -5.92 11.73
N GLY A 170 -11.26 -4.73 11.78
CA GLY A 170 -10.95 -3.59 10.93
C GLY A 170 -11.65 -3.63 9.57
N GLN A 171 -12.48 -4.65 9.30
CA GLN A 171 -13.24 -4.76 8.04
C GLN A 171 -14.15 -3.56 7.80
N TRP A 172 -14.65 -2.92 8.88
CA TRP A 172 -15.45 -1.70 8.77
C TRP A 172 -14.76 -0.57 7.99
N MET A 173 -13.43 -0.52 7.97
CA MET A 173 -12.69 0.49 7.18
C MET A 173 -12.92 0.31 5.68
N LEU A 174 -13.24 -0.91 5.25
CA LEU A 174 -13.44 -1.29 3.85
C LEU A 174 -14.91 -1.25 3.43
N ASP A 175 -15.84 -1.60 4.32
CA ASP A 175 -17.25 -1.84 3.99
C ASP A 175 -18.25 -0.98 4.79
N TYR A 176 -17.77 0.11 5.41
CA TYR A 176 -18.64 1.06 6.09
C TYR A 176 -19.80 1.50 5.17
N PRO A 177 -21.06 1.51 5.66
CA PRO A 177 -22.23 1.81 4.86
C PRO A 177 -22.41 3.32 4.63
N PHE A 178 -21.42 3.93 3.98
CA PHE A 178 -21.50 5.33 3.56
C PHE A 178 -22.63 5.50 2.53
N PRO A 179 -23.29 6.65 2.44
CA PRO A 179 -24.45 6.86 1.52
C PRO A 179 -24.01 7.00 0.05
N TYR A 180 -23.32 5.97 -0.48
CA TYR A 180 -22.79 5.93 -1.84
C TYR A 180 -23.86 6.08 -2.92
N ASP A 181 -25.09 5.62 -2.64
CA ASP A 181 -26.18 5.61 -3.59
C ASP A 181 -27.10 6.84 -3.47
N SER A 182 -26.78 7.79 -2.56
CA SER A 182 -27.51 9.04 -2.39
C SER A 182 -27.20 10.02 -3.53
N ALA A 183 -28.20 10.33 -4.35
CA ALA A 183 -28.02 11.26 -5.48
C ALA A 183 -27.48 12.66 -5.05
N PRO A 184 -27.96 13.30 -3.95
CA PRO A 184 -27.37 14.55 -3.47
C PRO A 184 -25.89 14.42 -3.07
N VAL A 185 -25.49 13.31 -2.43
CA VAL A 185 -24.10 13.06 -2.02
C VAL A 185 -23.21 12.84 -3.26
N GLN A 186 -23.70 12.06 -4.24
CA GLN A 186 -22.98 11.85 -5.51
C GLN A 186 -22.74 13.18 -6.24
N GLU A 187 -23.74 14.06 -6.31
CA GLU A 187 -23.60 15.37 -6.96
C GLU A 187 -22.62 16.27 -6.22
N ALA A 188 -22.67 16.30 -4.88
CA ALA A 188 -21.73 17.06 -4.08
C ALA A 188 -20.29 16.54 -4.23
N MET A 189 -20.11 15.21 -4.34
CA MET A 189 -18.78 14.59 -4.60
C MET A 189 -18.25 14.96 -6.00
N ARG A 190 -19.09 14.92 -7.04
CA ARG A 190 -18.69 15.37 -8.38
C ARG A 190 -18.32 16.86 -8.39
N SER A 191 -19.10 17.69 -7.70
CA SER A 191 -18.81 19.13 -7.55
C SER A 191 -17.49 19.38 -6.84
N LEU A 192 -17.17 18.61 -5.79
CA LEU A 192 -15.89 18.68 -5.10
C LEU A 192 -14.74 18.22 -6.02
N ALA A 193 -14.90 17.13 -6.76
CA ALA A 193 -13.91 16.64 -7.71
C ALA A 193 -13.61 17.67 -8.81
N ALA A 194 -14.66 18.31 -9.38
CA ALA A 194 -14.49 19.35 -10.39
C ALA A 194 -13.77 20.58 -9.82
N ALA A 195 -14.08 21.00 -8.59
CA ALA A 195 -13.39 22.11 -7.92
C ALA A 195 -11.91 21.78 -7.67
N LEU A 196 -11.59 20.53 -7.32
CA LEU A 196 -10.21 20.07 -7.15
C LEU A 196 -9.41 20.09 -8.45
N VAL A 197 -9.99 19.63 -9.56
CA VAL A 197 -9.35 19.72 -10.90
C VAL A 197 -9.03 21.18 -11.22
N GLN A 198 -10.00 22.09 -11.06
CA GLN A 198 -9.79 23.51 -11.31
C GLN A 198 -8.70 24.12 -10.41
N ALA A 199 -8.64 23.71 -9.13
CA ALA A 199 -7.64 24.19 -8.20
C ALA A 199 -6.23 23.69 -8.53
N LEU A 200 -6.09 22.43 -8.99
CA LEU A 200 -4.81 21.86 -9.42
C LEU A 200 -4.27 22.53 -10.71
N GLU A 201 -5.15 23.10 -11.55
CA GLU A 201 -4.80 23.78 -12.80
C GLU A 201 -4.71 25.30 -12.69
N ALA A 202 -5.15 25.86 -11.55
CA ALA A 202 -5.26 27.30 -11.37
C ALA A 202 -3.90 27.99 -11.39
N GLN A 203 -3.83 29.08 -12.18
CA GLN A 203 -2.71 30.00 -12.18
C GLN A 203 -2.76 30.92 -10.93
N SER A 204 -1.65 31.61 -10.66
CA SER A 204 -1.50 32.46 -9.44
C SER A 204 -2.68 33.40 -9.23
N GLU A 205 -3.18 34.07 -10.28
CA GLU A 205 -4.25 35.07 -10.21
C GLU A 205 -5.64 34.45 -9.88
N THR A 206 -5.85 33.19 -10.22
CA THR A 206 -7.12 32.48 -9.99
C THR A 206 -7.06 31.52 -8.81
N ARG A 207 -5.87 31.24 -8.30
CA ARG A 207 -5.60 30.23 -7.27
C ARG A 207 -6.48 30.42 -6.01
N GLY A 208 -6.54 31.61 -5.48
CA GLY A 208 -7.32 31.91 -4.27
C GLY A 208 -8.80 31.57 -4.42
N ARG A 209 -9.41 31.95 -5.55
CA ARG A 209 -10.81 31.64 -5.84
C ARG A 209 -11.04 30.14 -6.03
N ALA A 210 -10.11 29.44 -6.68
CA ALA A 210 -10.21 28.00 -6.87
C ALA A 210 -10.12 27.25 -5.53
N LEU A 211 -9.22 27.62 -4.63
CA LEU A 211 -9.11 27.04 -3.29
C LEU A 211 -10.37 27.31 -2.45
N GLN A 212 -10.95 28.51 -2.54
CA GLN A 212 -12.22 28.84 -1.89
C GLN A 212 -13.35 27.93 -2.41
N ALA A 213 -13.44 27.71 -3.74
CA ALA A 213 -14.45 26.82 -4.33
C ALA A 213 -14.32 25.37 -3.83
N VAL A 214 -13.09 24.87 -3.60
CA VAL A 214 -12.86 23.55 -2.97
C VAL A 214 -13.41 23.54 -1.55
N SER A 215 -13.08 24.56 -0.73
CA SER A 215 -13.55 24.66 0.66
C SER A 215 -15.07 24.69 0.74
N GLU A 216 -15.73 25.52 -0.09
CA GLU A 216 -17.18 25.61 -0.18
C GLU A 216 -17.82 24.27 -0.62
N SER A 217 -17.17 23.53 -1.51
CA SER A 217 -17.66 22.23 -1.96
C SER A 217 -17.53 21.16 -0.88
N ARG A 218 -16.44 21.15 -0.09
CA ARG A 218 -16.33 20.31 1.12
C ARG A 218 -17.42 20.64 2.13
N ASP A 219 -17.71 21.90 2.37
CA ASP A 219 -18.76 22.34 3.31
C ASP A 219 -20.17 21.92 2.84
N ARG A 220 -20.44 21.99 1.53
CA ARG A 220 -21.71 21.49 0.96
C ARG A 220 -21.85 19.98 1.17
N LEU A 221 -20.82 19.21 0.87
CA LEU A 221 -20.81 17.76 1.09
C LEU A 221 -21.01 17.44 2.57
N ARG A 222 -20.29 18.10 3.47
CA ARG A 222 -20.42 17.91 4.92
C ARG A 222 -21.86 18.09 5.42
N LYS A 223 -22.59 19.07 4.90
CA LYS A 223 -23.99 19.34 5.30
C LYS A 223 -24.97 18.23 4.88
N LEU A 224 -24.60 17.39 3.92
CA LEU A 224 -25.41 16.25 3.44
C LEU A 224 -25.10 14.95 4.19
N LEU A 225 -24.02 14.91 4.95
CA LEU A 225 -23.55 13.71 5.65
C LEU A 225 -23.98 13.75 7.11
N THR A 226 -24.27 12.57 7.67
CA THR A 226 -24.35 12.41 9.12
C THR A 226 -22.98 12.66 9.75
N ALA A 227 -22.94 12.85 11.07
CA ALA A 227 -21.65 13.01 11.77
C ALA A 227 -20.73 11.80 11.61
N ASP A 228 -21.29 10.58 11.56
CA ASP A 228 -20.53 9.34 11.37
C ASP A 228 -20.00 9.22 9.94
N ASP A 229 -20.85 9.49 8.94
CA ASP A 229 -20.45 9.45 7.54
C ASP A 229 -19.34 10.49 7.25
N HIS A 230 -19.47 11.68 7.83
CA HIS A 230 -18.42 12.69 7.70
C HIS A 230 -17.11 12.25 8.35
N ARG A 231 -17.16 11.63 9.56
CA ARG A 231 -15.94 11.09 10.20
C ARG A 231 -15.31 9.98 9.36
N TYR A 232 -16.11 9.09 8.78
CA TYR A 232 -15.62 8.06 7.88
C TYR A 232 -14.97 8.64 6.63
N PHE A 233 -15.62 9.61 5.99
CA PHE A 233 -15.06 10.31 4.84
C PHE A 233 -13.70 10.95 5.15
N GLU A 234 -13.60 11.74 6.22
CA GLU A 234 -12.36 12.39 6.63
C GLU A 234 -11.27 11.37 7.00
N PHE A 235 -11.64 10.27 7.67
CA PHE A 235 -10.73 9.16 7.96
C PHE A 235 -10.16 8.56 6.67
N GLN A 236 -10.98 8.30 5.66
CA GLN A 236 -10.52 7.75 4.39
C GLN A 236 -9.65 8.74 3.61
N LEU A 237 -9.95 10.03 3.64
CA LEU A 237 -9.09 11.06 3.03
C LEU A 237 -7.70 11.08 3.69
N TRP A 238 -7.67 10.96 5.02
CA TRP A 238 -6.42 10.90 5.78
C TRP A 238 -5.67 9.60 5.51
N GLN A 239 -6.32 8.47 5.64
CA GLN A 239 -5.72 7.14 5.54
C GLN A 239 -5.22 6.88 4.12
N GLU A 240 -6.12 6.89 3.15
CA GLU A 240 -5.86 6.46 1.78
C GLU A 240 -5.43 7.62 0.88
N GLY A 241 -6.06 8.78 1.04
CA GLY A 241 -5.71 9.96 0.27
C GLY A 241 -4.29 10.45 0.56
N GLY A 242 -3.87 10.44 1.84
CA GLY A 242 -2.50 10.73 2.24
C GLY A 242 -1.50 9.75 1.62
N ALA A 243 -1.78 8.44 1.69
CA ALA A 243 -0.92 7.43 1.10
C ALA A 243 -0.90 7.49 -0.45
N ARG A 244 -2.01 7.88 -1.08
CA ARG A 244 -2.05 8.11 -2.53
C ARG A 244 -1.21 9.31 -2.95
N PHE A 245 -1.23 10.41 -2.17
CA PHE A 245 -0.32 11.55 -2.36
C PHE A 245 1.15 11.13 -2.31
N ILE A 246 1.51 10.20 -1.41
CA ILE A 246 2.88 9.71 -1.28
C ILE A 246 3.40 9.10 -2.58
N GLN A 247 2.60 8.41 -3.37
CA GLN A 247 3.05 7.85 -4.67
C GLN A 247 3.60 8.94 -5.58
N TYR A 248 2.89 10.06 -5.68
CA TYR A 248 3.35 11.23 -6.45
C TYR A 248 4.60 11.87 -5.84
N ALA A 249 4.58 12.12 -4.52
CA ALA A 249 5.68 12.79 -3.84
C ALA A 249 6.98 11.98 -3.93
N VAL A 250 6.89 10.65 -3.82
CA VAL A 250 8.03 9.73 -3.99
C VAL A 250 8.53 9.75 -5.43
N ALA A 251 7.65 9.65 -6.44
CA ALA A 251 8.07 9.67 -7.83
C ALA A 251 8.82 10.97 -8.17
N ARG A 252 8.30 12.11 -7.72
CA ARG A 252 8.94 13.43 -7.89
C ARG A 252 10.29 13.52 -7.17
N ALA A 253 10.35 13.07 -5.92
CA ALA A 253 11.59 13.09 -5.15
C ALA A 253 12.63 12.13 -5.73
N ALA A 254 12.22 10.95 -6.19
CA ALA A 254 13.09 9.97 -6.85
C ALA A 254 13.72 10.54 -8.12
N ALA A 255 12.92 11.21 -8.97
CA ALA A 255 13.41 11.88 -10.18
C ALA A 255 14.48 12.95 -9.89
N ALA A 256 14.38 13.62 -8.73
CA ALA A 256 15.31 14.67 -8.31
C ALA A 256 16.56 14.17 -7.56
N THR A 257 16.56 12.92 -7.07
CA THR A 257 17.63 12.43 -6.17
C THR A 257 18.61 11.44 -6.79
N GLY A 258 18.58 11.25 -8.09
CA GLY A 258 19.50 10.41 -8.84
C GLY A 258 18.86 9.17 -9.47
N GLU A 259 19.64 8.47 -10.26
CA GLU A 259 19.22 7.32 -11.03
C GLU A 259 18.94 6.09 -10.15
N PRO A 260 17.94 5.28 -10.48
CA PRO A 260 17.74 3.95 -9.90
C PRO A 260 18.92 3.02 -10.18
N SER A 261 18.99 1.90 -9.46
CA SER A 261 20.03 0.90 -9.70
C SER A 261 20.04 0.42 -11.16
N ALA A 262 21.23 0.04 -11.66
CA ALA A 262 21.35 -0.47 -13.03
C ALA A 262 20.49 -1.73 -13.26
N ASP A 263 20.32 -2.57 -12.24
CA ASP A 263 19.50 -3.78 -12.31
C ASP A 263 18.01 -3.43 -12.42
N PHE A 264 17.54 -2.43 -11.67
CA PHE A 264 16.18 -1.97 -11.76
C PHE A 264 15.84 -1.36 -13.14
N ARG A 265 16.76 -0.55 -13.69
CA ARG A 265 16.60 0.04 -15.03
C ARG A 265 16.62 -0.97 -16.17
N ARG A 266 17.14 -2.19 -15.95
CA ARG A 266 17.13 -3.28 -16.94
C ARG A 266 15.84 -4.11 -16.91
N LEU A 267 14.94 -3.89 -15.94
CA LEU A 267 13.64 -4.56 -15.96
C LEU A 267 12.85 -4.13 -17.20
N PRO A 268 12.19 -5.07 -17.90
CA PRO A 268 11.56 -4.79 -19.20
C PRO A 268 10.41 -3.77 -19.14
N ASP A 269 9.84 -3.62 -17.97
CA ASP A 269 8.70 -2.76 -17.65
C ASP A 269 9.11 -1.56 -16.75
N TYR A 270 10.39 -1.24 -16.73
CA TYR A 270 10.89 -0.04 -16.05
C TYR A 270 10.40 1.23 -16.74
N GLU A 271 9.97 2.20 -15.93
CA GLU A 271 9.63 3.57 -16.36
C GLU A 271 10.43 4.57 -15.53
N PRO A 272 10.96 5.66 -16.15
CA PRO A 272 11.62 6.72 -15.39
C PRO A 272 10.69 7.35 -14.34
N TYR A 273 11.21 7.64 -13.14
CA TYR A 273 10.39 8.22 -12.06
C TYR A 273 9.81 9.59 -12.43
N GLY A 274 10.48 10.39 -13.26
CA GLY A 274 9.93 11.64 -13.78
C GLY A 274 8.66 11.41 -14.60
N GLN A 275 8.69 10.42 -15.50
CA GLN A 275 7.52 10.02 -16.29
C GLN A 275 6.41 9.50 -15.39
N ALA A 276 6.74 8.66 -14.40
CA ALA A 276 5.77 8.13 -13.44
C ALA A 276 5.10 9.24 -12.60
N ALA A 277 5.84 10.31 -12.25
CA ALA A 277 5.27 11.47 -11.55
C ALA A 277 4.26 12.23 -12.41
N GLU A 278 4.58 12.46 -13.70
CA GLU A 278 3.67 13.10 -14.64
C GLU A 278 2.41 12.24 -14.86
N ASP A 279 2.59 10.92 -15.04
CA ASP A 279 1.49 9.99 -15.23
C ASP A 279 0.58 9.92 -14.01
N ALA A 280 1.15 9.98 -12.81
CA ALA A 280 0.37 10.02 -11.57
C ALA A 280 -0.54 11.26 -11.49
N ILE A 281 -0.06 12.43 -11.90
CA ILE A 281 -0.87 13.67 -11.95
C ILE A 281 -1.94 13.59 -13.03
N ARG A 282 -1.59 13.10 -14.23
CA ARG A 282 -2.58 12.91 -15.32
C ARG A 282 -3.66 11.90 -14.91
N GLY A 283 -3.25 10.80 -14.27
CA GLY A 283 -4.15 9.78 -13.75
C GLY A 283 -5.08 10.33 -12.69
N LEU A 284 -4.55 11.09 -11.73
CA LEU A 284 -5.34 11.73 -10.66
C LEU A 284 -6.43 12.66 -11.24
N ARG A 285 -6.09 13.50 -12.21
CA ARG A 285 -7.08 14.38 -12.89
C ARG A 285 -8.16 13.56 -13.57
N SER A 286 -7.77 12.54 -14.34
CA SER A 286 -8.73 11.65 -15.02
C SER A 286 -9.63 10.89 -14.05
N GLU A 287 -9.12 10.46 -12.88
CA GLU A 287 -9.91 9.82 -11.83
C GLU A 287 -10.93 10.81 -11.24
N LEU A 288 -10.54 12.08 -11.00
CA LEU A 288 -11.43 13.11 -10.50
C LEU A 288 -12.53 13.48 -11.51
N GLU A 289 -12.17 13.66 -12.80
CA GLU A 289 -13.11 13.97 -13.89
C GLU A 289 -14.15 12.87 -14.12
N LYS A 290 -13.74 11.59 -13.91
CA LYS A 290 -14.58 10.40 -14.10
C LYS A 290 -15.12 9.85 -12.80
N LEU A 291 -15.15 10.66 -11.72
CA LEU A 291 -15.56 10.19 -10.41
C LEU A 291 -17.02 9.72 -10.41
N ASP A 292 -17.21 8.47 -10.05
CA ASP A 292 -18.49 7.79 -9.90
C ASP A 292 -18.57 7.13 -8.50
N LEU A 293 -19.15 7.85 -7.55
CA LEU A 293 -19.23 7.42 -6.16
C LEU A 293 -20.00 6.11 -5.99
N ALA A 294 -21.08 5.92 -6.74
CA ALA A 294 -21.92 4.71 -6.64
C ALA A 294 -21.14 3.46 -7.06
N ARG A 295 -20.37 3.55 -8.13
CA ARG A 295 -19.58 2.44 -8.68
C ARG A 295 -18.29 2.21 -7.91
N GLN A 296 -17.54 3.29 -7.63
CA GLN A 296 -16.21 3.23 -7.03
C GLN A 296 -16.24 3.04 -5.51
N ARG A 297 -17.39 3.35 -4.87
CA ARG A 297 -17.55 3.26 -3.42
C ARG A 297 -16.41 4.02 -2.69
N ARG A 298 -15.79 3.44 -1.67
CA ARG A 298 -14.71 4.08 -0.91
C ARG A 298 -13.47 4.48 -1.76
N VAL A 299 -13.25 3.78 -2.88
CA VAL A 299 -12.10 4.08 -3.76
C VAL A 299 -12.20 5.49 -4.38
N ALA A 300 -13.43 6.04 -4.50
CA ALA A 300 -13.64 7.43 -4.93
C ALA A 300 -12.99 8.47 -3.99
N PHE A 301 -12.70 8.11 -2.73
CA PHE A 301 -12.07 9.02 -1.77
C PHE A 301 -10.56 9.18 -1.99
N TYR A 302 -9.91 8.20 -2.61
CA TYR A 302 -8.45 8.20 -2.85
C TYR A 302 -7.99 9.41 -3.68
N PRO A 303 -8.56 9.65 -4.87
CA PRO A 303 -8.19 10.82 -5.68
C PRO A 303 -8.60 12.15 -5.02
N ILE A 304 -9.71 12.20 -4.29
CA ILE A 304 -10.12 13.40 -3.55
C ILE A 304 -9.06 13.74 -2.48
N GLY A 305 -8.67 12.78 -1.66
CA GLY A 305 -7.68 12.98 -0.61
C GLY A 305 -6.29 13.31 -1.15
N ALA A 306 -5.87 12.63 -2.23
CA ALA A 306 -4.59 12.92 -2.89
C ALA A 306 -4.53 14.33 -3.46
N ALA A 307 -5.60 14.79 -4.10
CA ALA A 307 -5.69 16.16 -4.65
C ALA A 307 -5.66 17.21 -3.52
N LEU A 308 -6.39 16.99 -2.44
CA LEU A 308 -6.34 17.87 -1.26
C LEU A 308 -4.93 17.92 -0.66
N ALA A 309 -4.25 16.77 -0.53
CA ALA A 309 -2.88 16.71 -0.01
C ALA A 309 -1.87 17.43 -0.92
N LEU A 310 -2.03 17.34 -2.26
CA LEU A 310 -1.22 18.11 -3.21
C LEU A 310 -1.41 19.62 -3.03
N LEU A 311 -2.66 20.09 -2.93
CA LEU A 311 -2.96 21.51 -2.70
C LEU A 311 -2.42 21.98 -1.35
N LEU A 312 -2.50 21.14 -0.31
CA LEU A 312 -1.90 21.44 1.00
C LEU A 312 -0.37 21.53 0.91
N ASP A 313 0.29 20.62 0.20
CA ASP A 313 1.76 20.60 0.04
C ASP A 313 2.29 21.85 -0.70
N GLU A 314 1.46 22.44 -1.56
CA GLU A 314 1.78 23.67 -2.27
C GLU A 314 1.45 24.97 -1.49
N THR A 315 0.51 24.91 -0.56
CA THR A 315 -0.07 26.13 0.05
C THR A 315 0.15 26.26 1.55
N ARG A 316 0.57 25.21 2.24
CA ARG A 316 0.73 25.18 3.70
C ARG A 316 2.00 24.43 4.12
N GLU A 317 2.97 25.15 4.67
CA GLU A 317 4.21 24.52 5.17
C GLU A 317 4.00 23.61 6.38
N ASP A 318 3.00 23.89 7.23
CA ASP A 318 2.73 23.19 8.50
C ASP A 318 1.76 21.99 8.35
N TRP A 319 1.25 21.71 7.16
CA TRP A 319 0.16 20.73 6.98
C TRP A 319 0.54 19.31 7.41
N LYS A 320 1.79 18.89 7.19
CA LYS A 320 2.27 17.57 7.61
C LYS A 320 2.34 17.43 9.13
N GLN A 321 2.67 18.52 9.83
CA GLN A 321 2.65 18.55 11.28
C GLN A 321 1.20 18.50 11.80
N GLU A 322 0.28 19.22 11.16
CA GLU A 322 -1.14 19.19 11.54
C GLU A 322 -1.75 17.81 11.25
N TYR A 323 -1.45 17.19 10.11
CA TYR A 323 -1.84 15.83 9.77
C TYR A 323 -1.45 14.83 10.85
N THR A 324 -0.25 14.95 11.40
CA THR A 324 0.26 14.09 12.47
C THR A 324 -0.39 14.39 13.82
N ARG A 325 -0.56 15.67 14.17
CA ARG A 325 -1.14 16.10 15.45
C ARG A 325 -2.65 15.87 15.55
N ARG A 326 -3.36 15.89 14.42
CA ARG A 326 -4.80 15.71 14.30
C ARG A 326 -5.12 14.59 13.34
N PRO A 327 -4.81 13.33 13.72
CA PRO A 327 -5.01 12.19 12.83
C PRO A 327 -6.48 12.02 12.46
N PHE A 328 -6.69 11.27 11.39
CA PHE A 328 -8.00 10.87 10.84
C PHE A 328 -8.81 12.01 10.19
N ARG A 329 -8.15 13.13 9.85
CA ARG A 329 -8.69 14.17 8.97
C ARG A 329 -7.54 14.90 8.26
N LEU A 330 -7.79 15.33 7.03
CA LEU A 330 -6.88 16.26 6.37
C LEU A 330 -7.09 17.69 6.92
N PRO A 331 -6.01 18.47 7.07
CA PRO A 331 -6.13 19.89 7.37
C PRO A 331 -7.03 20.63 6.37
N ASP A 332 -7.58 21.75 6.81
CA ASP A 332 -8.31 22.63 5.91
C ASP A 332 -7.31 23.39 5.01
N LEU A 333 -7.68 23.60 3.74
CA LEU A 333 -6.91 24.48 2.87
C LEU A 333 -6.86 25.88 3.49
N ALA A 334 -5.70 26.55 3.45
CA ALA A 334 -5.61 27.92 3.93
C ALA A 334 -6.63 28.77 3.16
N SER A 335 -7.51 29.48 3.88
CA SER A 335 -8.24 30.57 3.26
C SER A 335 -7.22 31.55 2.70
N ALA A 336 -7.30 31.86 1.40
CA ALA A 336 -6.49 32.90 0.76
C ALA A 336 -6.52 34.12 1.68
N GLY A 337 -5.35 34.56 2.16
CA GLY A 337 -5.09 35.40 3.30
C GLY A 337 -6.14 36.44 3.64
N ARG A 338 -6.42 36.53 4.96
CA ARG A 338 -6.87 37.79 5.52
C ARG A 338 -5.70 38.74 5.66
#